data_cbe2b596693127e90a954966590ee8e1
#
_entry.id   cbe2b596693127e90a954966590ee8e1
#
_cell.length_a   1.000
_cell.length_b   1.000
_cell.length_c   1.000
_cell.angle_alpha   90.00
_cell.angle_beta   90.00
_cell.angle_gamma   90.00
#
_symmetry.space_group_name_H-M   'P 1'
#
loop_
_entity.id
_entity.type
_entity.pdbx_description
1 polymer ?
#
loop_
_entity_poly.entity_id
_entity_poly.type
_entity_poly.pdbx_seq_one_letter_code
_entity_poly.pdbx_strand_id
1 'polypeptide(L)'
;MAHVATWKKNLVEELVQDMREYPVIAVVDMHGIPGQQIQSMRAGLRAHAKLKMTKNKLMLLAIEEAAQEKPELLGLKDAVHGQCAIVTTDIDPFKLYKKLEATMTPAPAKEGQLAPFDIVVPKGPTPFGPGPIIGELQKIGLPAAIDAGKIVIKKDTTLVKEGEPISGPVAAMLPKLEILPMVVGMELRSAYEDGVIYGKDVLDIPEDYYSTMFATAAHNALALGVSIAFPTKETIVPLIAKAFRESMGLSIEAAIPTKENIDRLLAKADAQMLALASATGYTSDEIAARLSSAAAAAPSAPAAAAAPAEEKVEEEEEEVSEEEAAAGLSALFG
;
A
#
# COMPACT_ATOMS: atom_id res chain seq x y z
N MET A 1 -25.47 47.28 12.89
CA MET A 1 -24.35 46.66 12.14
C MET A 1 -23.33 46.18 13.15
N ALA A 2 -22.93 44.89 13.11
CA ALA A 2 -21.93 44.36 14.03
C ALA A 2 -20.57 45.02 13.73
N HIS A 3 -19.94 45.59 14.75
CA HIS A 3 -18.65 46.26 14.64
C HIS A 3 -17.56 45.18 14.39
N VAL A 4 -17.19 44.98 13.13
CA VAL A 4 -16.12 44.04 12.76
C VAL A 4 -14.78 44.68 13.15
N ALA A 5 -14.00 43.97 14.00
CA ALA A 5 -12.70 44.46 14.44
C ALA A 5 -11.74 44.66 13.23
N THR A 6 -11.03 45.79 13.20
CA THR A 6 -10.15 46.19 12.08
C THR A 6 -9.11 45.12 11.74
N TRP A 7 -8.51 44.45 12.75
CA TRP A 7 -7.52 43.41 12.54
C TRP A 7 -8.04 42.21 11.71
N LYS A 8 -9.35 41.91 11.76
CA LYS A 8 -9.96 40.84 10.94
C LYS A 8 -10.07 41.24 9.50
N LYS A 9 -10.36 42.51 9.22
CA LYS A 9 -10.39 43.03 7.84
C LYS A 9 -8.98 42.99 7.23
N ASN A 10 -8.01 43.56 7.95
CA ASN A 10 -6.62 43.56 7.51
C ASN A 10 -6.10 42.13 7.23
N LEU A 11 -6.48 41.16 8.06
CA LEU A 11 -6.10 39.78 7.87
C LEU A 11 -6.70 39.15 6.61
N VAL A 12 -7.97 39.46 6.29
CA VAL A 12 -8.62 39.00 5.05
C VAL A 12 -7.95 39.68 3.86
N GLU A 13 -7.72 41.00 3.92
CA GLU A 13 -7.02 41.75 2.86
C GLU A 13 -5.62 41.17 2.59
N GLU A 14 -4.85 40.85 3.63
CA GLU A 14 -3.54 40.22 3.50
C GLU A 14 -3.62 38.81 2.86
N LEU A 15 -4.65 38.02 3.19
CA LEU A 15 -4.85 36.70 2.59
C LEU A 15 -5.23 36.83 1.11
N VAL A 16 -6.11 37.76 0.79
CA VAL A 16 -6.51 38.05 -0.61
C VAL A 16 -5.33 38.50 -1.43
N GLN A 17 -4.50 39.41 -0.87
CA GLN A 17 -3.29 39.87 -1.55
C GLN A 17 -2.30 38.72 -1.81
N ASP A 18 -2.04 37.83 -0.81
CA ASP A 18 -1.20 36.68 -1.01
C ASP A 18 -1.78 35.72 -2.09
N MET A 19 -3.09 35.50 -2.13
CA MET A 19 -3.75 34.67 -3.15
C MET A 19 -3.67 35.26 -4.56
N ARG A 20 -3.56 36.58 -4.68
CA ARG A 20 -3.37 37.26 -5.96
C ARG A 20 -1.92 37.18 -6.43
N GLU A 21 -0.97 37.38 -5.49
CA GLU A 21 0.45 37.45 -5.76
C GLU A 21 1.05 36.09 -6.16
N TYR A 22 0.58 35.01 -5.50
CA TYR A 22 1.16 33.67 -5.69
C TYR A 22 0.36 32.83 -6.70
N PRO A 23 1.05 32.07 -7.58
CA PRO A 23 0.39 31.19 -8.55
C PRO A 23 -0.26 29.97 -7.89
N VAL A 24 0.37 29.42 -6.84
CA VAL A 24 -0.11 28.22 -6.16
C VAL A 24 -0.69 28.54 -4.80
N ILE A 25 -1.93 28.10 -4.57
CA ILE A 25 -2.67 28.27 -3.32
C ILE A 25 -3.11 26.90 -2.85
N ALA A 26 -2.70 26.50 -1.65
CA ALA A 26 -3.00 25.20 -1.10
C ALA A 26 -3.70 25.29 0.26
N VAL A 27 -4.60 24.35 0.51
CA VAL A 27 -5.25 24.14 1.81
C VAL A 27 -4.65 22.93 2.47
N VAL A 28 -4.09 23.12 3.66
CA VAL A 28 -3.36 22.10 4.42
C VAL A 28 -4.08 21.83 5.75
N ASP A 29 -4.23 20.55 6.08
CA ASP A 29 -4.68 20.15 7.42
C ASP A 29 -3.53 20.21 8.42
N MET A 30 -3.84 20.73 9.61
CA MET A 30 -2.89 20.87 10.71
C MET A 30 -3.39 20.19 11.99
N HIS A 31 -4.32 19.24 11.84
CA HIS A 31 -4.93 18.59 13.01
C HIS A 31 -3.92 17.73 13.78
N GLY A 32 -3.92 17.89 15.10
CA GLY A 32 -3.14 17.03 16.00
C GLY A 32 -1.63 17.28 16.06
N ILE A 33 -1.09 18.27 15.31
CA ILE A 33 0.35 18.54 15.27
C ILE A 33 0.81 19.26 16.56
N PRO A 34 1.83 18.76 17.27
CA PRO A 34 2.43 19.46 18.40
C PRO A 34 3.04 20.82 18.01
N GLY A 35 2.94 21.82 18.90
CA GLY A 35 3.38 23.19 18.60
C GLY A 35 4.85 23.33 18.18
N GLN A 36 5.76 22.52 18.74
CA GLN A 36 7.16 22.52 18.35
C GLN A 36 7.36 22.04 16.90
N GLN A 37 6.61 21.02 16.48
CA GLN A 37 6.66 20.51 15.10
C GLN A 37 6.11 21.55 14.12
N ILE A 38 5.01 22.24 14.45
CA ILE A 38 4.49 23.32 13.61
C ILE A 38 5.55 24.40 13.40
N GLN A 39 6.32 24.76 14.42
CA GLN A 39 7.38 25.77 14.29
C GLN A 39 8.52 25.27 13.40
N SER A 40 8.98 24.04 13.55
CA SER A 40 10.05 23.46 12.71
C SER A 40 9.61 23.34 11.24
N MET A 41 8.38 22.88 10.98
CA MET A 41 7.79 22.81 9.65
C MET A 41 7.65 24.18 8.99
N ARG A 42 7.19 25.17 9.76
CA ARG A 42 7.13 26.57 9.30
C ARG A 42 8.50 27.12 8.95
N ALA A 43 9.52 26.82 9.76
CA ALA A 43 10.89 27.25 9.49
C ALA A 43 11.43 26.64 8.20
N GLY A 44 11.15 25.35 7.94
CA GLY A 44 11.53 24.66 6.70
C GLY A 44 10.82 25.18 5.45
N LEU A 45 9.55 25.57 5.58
CA LEU A 45 8.76 26.09 4.46
C LEU A 45 8.95 27.59 4.21
N ARG A 46 9.44 28.37 5.19
CA ARG A 46 9.52 29.83 5.15
C ARG A 46 10.30 30.40 3.96
N ALA A 47 11.26 29.63 3.44
CA ALA A 47 12.05 30.04 2.29
C ALA A 47 11.26 30.01 0.97
N HIS A 48 10.17 29.24 0.92
CA HIS A 48 9.48 28.90 -0.32
C HIS A 48 7.97 29.10 -0.29
N ALA A 49 7.38 29.21 0.88
CA ALA A 49 5.94 29.31 1.05
C ALA A 49 5.55 30.22 2.23
N LYS A 50 4.46 30.93 2.08
CA LYS A 50 3.81 31.66 3.17
C LYS A 50 2.69 30.78 3.75
N LEU A 51 2.77 30.44 5.04
CA LEU A 51 1.76 29.66 5.72
C LEU A 51 1.00 30.58 6.70
N LYS A 52 -0.31 30.71 6.47
CA LYS A 52 -1.22 31.50 7.34
C LYS A 52 -2.34 30.62 7.87
N MET A 53 -2.43 30.49 9.20
CA MET A 53 -3.50 29.79 9.89
C MET A 53 -4.46 30.80 10.48
N THR A 54 -5.72 30.72 10.11
CA THR A 54 -6.77 31.62 10.58
C THR A 54 -8.08 30.86 10.86
N LYS A 55 -9.11 31.58 11.28
CA LYS A 55 -10.44 30.95 11.42
C LYS A 55 -11.02 30.62 10.05
N ASN A 56 -11.59 29.41 9.89
CA ASN A 56 -12.17 28.93 8.64
C ASN A 56 -13.11 29.96 7.98
N LYS A 57 -13.96 30.65 8.78
CA LYS A 57 -14.84 31.71 8.25
C LYS A 57 -14.08 32.87 7.58
N LEU A 58 -12.89 33.22 8.09
CA LEU A 58 -12.09 34.29 7.50
C LEU A 58 -11.37 33.79 6.24
N MET A 59 -10.95 32.53 6.22
CA MET A 59 -10.39 31.88 5.03
C MET A 59 -11.42 31.80 3.92
N LEU A 60 -12.65 31.36 4.23
CA LEU A 60 -13.75 31.29 3.26
C LEU A 60 -14.08 32.68 2.68
N LEU A 61 -14.13 33.74 3.50
CA LEU A 61 -14.34 35.10 3.01
C LEU A 61 -13.20 35.56 2.10
N ALA A 62 -11.95 35.25 2.45
CA ALA A 62 -10.80 35.59 1.62
C ALA A 62 -10.82 34.83 0.26
N ILE A 63 -11.22 33.56 0.26
CA ILE A 63 -11.39 32.76 -0.96
C ILE A 63 -12.52 33.35 -1.82
N GLU A 64 -13.66 33.77 -1.21
CA GLU A 64 -14.78 34.39 -1.93
C GLU A 64 -14.38 35.72 -2.57
N GLU A 65 -13.59 36.52 -1.90
CA GLU A 65 -13.13 37.79 -2.41
C GLU A 65 -12.07 37.61 -3.50
N ALA A 66 -11.13 36.68 -3.34
CA ALA A 66 -10.14 36.32 -4.35
C ALA A 66 -10.78 35.66 -5.58
N ALA A 67 -11.88 34.93 -5.41
CA ALA A 67 -12.65 34.32 -6.49
C ALA A 67 -13.32 35.30 -7.46
N GLN A 68 -13.41 36.57 -7.11
CA GLN A 68 -13.88 37.59 -8.05
C GLN A 68 -12.91 37.74 -9.25
N GLU A 69 -11.61 37.48 -9.05
CA GLU A 69 -10.59 37.53 -10.09
C GLU A 69 -10.25 36.12 -10.63
N LYS A 70 -10.29 35.10 -9.76
CA LYS A 70 -9.97 33.69 -10.09
C LYS A 70 -11.17 32.81 -9.66
N PRO A 71 -12.22 32.68 -10.49
CA PRO A 71 -13.48 32.03 -10.07
C PRO A 71 -13.32 30.56 -9.68
N GLU A 72 -12.29 29.88 -10.18
CA GLU A 72 -12.00 28.47 -9.90
C GLU A 72 -11.59 28.25 -8.44
N LEU A 73 -11.10 29.27 -7.72
CA LEU A 73 -10.76 29.19 -6.30
C LEU A 73 -11.94 28.77 -5.41
N LEU A 74 -13.18 28.92 -5.88
CA LEU A 74 -14.36 28.49 -5.14
C LEU A 74 -14.33 27.00 -4.78
N GLY A 75 -13.71 26.16 -5.60
CA GLY A 75 -13.58 24.74 -5.31
C GLY A 75 -12.66 24.41 -4.12
N LEU A 76 -11.82 25.35 -3.67
CA LEU A 76 -11.05 25.18 -2.43
C LEU A 76 -11.91 25.26 -1.18
N LYS A 77 -13.15 25.77 -1.25
CA LYS A 77 -14.03 25.90 -0.08
C LYS A 77 -14.34 24.57 0.58
N ASP A 78 -14.50 23.52 -0.23
CA ASP A 78 -14.85 22.18 0.25
C ASP A 78 -13.70 21.57 1.09
N ALA A 79 -12.46 22.00 0.83
CA ALA A 79 -11.29 21.56 1.57
C ALA A 79 -11.10 22.31 2.91
N VAL A 80 -11.77 23.46 3.10
CA VAL A 80 -11.64 24.29 4.31
C VAL A 80 -12.56 23.79 5.43
N HIS A 81 -12.16 22.71 6.09
CA HIS A 81 -12.86 22.17 7.25
C HIS A 81 -11.86 21.72 8.34
N GLY A 82 -12.29 21.70 9.61
CA GLY A 82 -11.40 21.33 10.73
C GLY A 82 -10.33 22.37 11.03
N GLN A 83 -9.12 21.93 11.34
CA GLN A 83 -7.96 22.78 11.64
C GLN A 83 -7.09 22.92 10.39
N CYS A 84 -7.40 23.89 9.55
CA CYS A 84 -6.68 24.11 8.31
C CYS A 84 -5.88 25.42 8.29
N ALA A 85 -4.91 25.46 7.39
CA ALA A 85 -4.13 26.64 7.06
C ALA A 85 -4.08 26.82 5.54
N ILE A 86 -3.89 28.05 5.10
CA ILE A 86 -3.63 28.38 3.69
C ILE A 86 -2.12 28.53 3.52
N VAL A 87 -1.62 27.88 2.49
CA VAL A 87 -0.23 27.96 2.03
C VAL A 87 -0.23 28.59 0.66
N THR A 88 0.50 29.68 0.47
CA THR A 88 0.73 30.31 -0.83
C THR A 88 2.19 30.19 -1.20
N THR A 89 2.49 29.77 -2.43
CA THR A 89 3.85 29.45 -2.87
C THR A 89 4.03 29.63 -4.38
N ASP A 90 5.29 29.74 -4.81
CA ASP A 90 5.70 29.70 -6.21
C ASP A 90 6.12 28.28 -6.65
N ILE A 91 6.11 27.31 -5.72
CA ILE A 91 6.50 25.93 -6.00
C ILE A 91 5.30 25.18 -6.55
N ASP A 92 5.55 24.36 -7.57
CA ASP A 92 4.61 23.36 -8.13
C ASP A 92 3.91 22.55 -7.03
N PRO A 93 2.58 22.31 -7.11
CA PRO A 93 1.79 21.57 -6.11
C PRO A 93 2.34 20.17 -5.78
N PHE A 94 2.86 19.45 -6.76
CA PHE A 94 3.44 18.11 -6.54
C PHE A 94 4.73 18.17 -5.72
N LYS A 95 5.58 19.17 -5.98
CA LYS A 95 6.80 19.39 -5.19
C LYS A 95 6.47 19.88 -3.78
N LEU A 96 5.42 20.68 -3.64
CA LEU A 96 4.92 21.11 -2.34
C LEU A 96 4.42 19.90 -1.55
N TYR A 97 3.62 19.02 -2.17
CA TYR A 97 3.12 17.79 -1.56
C TYR A 97 4.26 16.92 -1.01
N LYS A 98 5.26 16.61 -1.84
CA LYS A 98 6.44 15.82 -1.41
C LYS A 98 7.22 16.48 -0.28
N LYS A 99 7.36 17.82 -0.29
CA LYS A 99 8.01 18.52 0.81
C LYS A 99 7.21 18.44 2.11
N LEU A 100 5.88 18.53 2.04
CA LEU A 100 5.02 18.37 3.20
C LEU A 100 5.05 16.94 3.73
N GLU A 101 5.00 15.94 2.85
CA GLU A 101 5.13 14.52 3.18
C GLU A 101 6.48 14.22 3.88
N ALA A 102 7.58 14.74 3.37
CA ALA A 102 8.89 14.60 3.99
C ALA A 102 9.00 15.22 5.40
N THR A 103 8.08 16.11 5.77
CA THR A 103 8.02 16.69 7.13
C THR A 103 7.14 15.89 8.09
N MET A 104 6.47 14.84 7.60
CA MET A 104 5.68 13.97 8.45
C MET A 104 6.56 13.24 9.45
N THR A 105 6.12 13.20 10.70
CA THR A 105 6.86 12.57 11.79
C THR A 105 5.99 11.60 12.54
N PRO A 106 6.53 10.44 12.96
CA PRO A 106 5.80 9.50 13.80
C PRO A 106 5.47 10.14 15.14
N ALA A 107 4.27 9.90 15.64
CA ALA A 107 3.78 10.45 16.89
C ALA A 107 3.06 9.39 17.73
N PRO A 108 3.03 9.57 19.05
CA PRO A 108 2.28 8.68 19.93
C PRO A 108 0.78 8.80 19.69
N ALA A 109 0.08 7.66 19.73
CA ALA A 109 -1.37 7.64 19.67
C ALA A 109 -1.99 8.20 20.95
N LYS A 110 -3.16 8.83 20.82
CA LYS A 110 -3.98 9.26 21.94
C LYS A 110 -5.18 8.34 22.11
N GLU A 111 -5.71 8.28 23.34
CA GLU A 111 -6.93 7.55 23.64
C GLU A 111 -8.09 7.97 22.74
N GLY A 112 -8.80 7.00 22.17
CA GLY A 112 -9.96 7.23 21.29
C GLY A 112 -9.62 7.58 19.85
N GLN A 113 -8.34 7.67 19.45
CA GLN A 113 -7.95 7.79 18.04
C GLN A 113 -8.12 6.45 17.31
N LEU A 114 -8.51 6.49 16.04
CA LEU A 114 -8.59 5.31 15.19
C LEU A 114 -7.19 4.90 14.74
N ALA A 115 -6.92 3.60 14.74
CA ALA A 115 -5.65 3.07 14.26
C ALA A 115 -5.59 3.20 12.71
N PRO A 116 -4.52 3.80 12.15
CA PRO A 116 -4.38 3.95 10.69
C PRO A 116 -3.98 2.66 9.98
N PHE A 117 -3.46 1.68 10.72
CA PHE A 117 -3.09 0.35 10.27
C PHE A 117 -3.06 -0.60 11.49
N ASP A 118 -2.91 -1.89 11.23
CA ASP A 118 -2.80 -2.90 12.30
C ASP A 118 -1.58 -2.65 13.17
N ILE A 119 -1.81 -2.35 14.45
CA ILE A 119 -0.73 -2.11 15.41
C ILE A 119 -0.26 -3.45 15.94
N VAL A 120 0.82 -3.96 15.37
CA VAL A 120 1.45 -5.23 15.76
C VAL A 120 2.68 -4.97 16.61
N VAL A 121 2.77 -5.64 17.76
CA VAL A 121 3.96 -5.64 18.59
C VAL A 121 4.75 -6.91 18.28
N PRO A 122 5.99 -6.80 17.76
CA PRO A 122 6.81 -7.96 17.41
C PRO A 122 7.31 -8.69 18.65
N LYS A 123 7.55 -9.97 18.50
CA LYS A 123 8.26 -10.77 19.51
C LYS A 123 9.68 -10.25 19.70
N GLY A 124 10.13 -10.11 20.93
CA GLY A 124 11.50 -9.69 21.19
C GLY A 124 11.71 -9.17 22.61
N PRO A 125 12.97 -8.91 22.96
CA PRO A 125 13.31 -8.31 24.25
C PRO A 125 12.86 -6.84 24.25
N THR A 126 12.22 -6.43 25.34
CA THR A 126 11.86 -5.03 25.56
C THR A 126 12.95 -4.29 26.32
N PRO A 127 13.02 -2.96 26.25
CA PRO A 127 13.98 -2.17 27.03
C PRO A 127 13.69 -2.16 28.54
N PHE A 128 12.63 -2.83 28.99
CA PHE A 128 12.19 -2.79 30.38
C PHE A 128 12.82 -3.90 31.22
N GLY A 129 13.24 -3.51 32.44
CA GLY A 129 13.60 -4.47 33.50
C GLY A 129 12.36 -5.09 34.16
N PRO A 130 12.57 -6.16 34.97
CA PRO A 130 11.49 -6.80 35.70
C PRO A 130 10.84 -5.82 36.69
N GLY A 131 9.53 -5.63 36.56
CA GLY A 131 8.79 -4.65 37.35
C GLY A 131 7.27 -4.69 37.10
N PRO A 132 6.51 -3.74 37.64
CA PRO A 132 5.05 -3.72 37.55
C PRO A 132 4.54 -3.59 36.10
N ILE A 133 5.40 -3.21 35.16
CA ILE A 133 5.11 -3.05 33.72
C ILE A 133 4.62 -4.38 33.10
N ILE A 134 5.07 -5.55 33.60
CA ILE A 134 4.57 -6.84 33.13
C ILE A 134 3.05 -6.95 33.27
N GLY A 135 2.52 -6.52 34.42
CA GLY A 135 1.08 -6.53 34.67
C GLY A 135 0.31 -5.58 33.74
N GLU A 136 0.92 -4.45 33.37
CA GLU A 136 0.35 -3.52 32.39
C GLU A 136 0.35 -4.12 30.97
N LEU A 137 1.44 -4.79 30.56
CA LEU A 137 1.54 -5.49 29.28
C LEU A 137 0.53 -6.63 29.15
N GLN A 138 0.37 -7.44 30.23
CA GLN A 138 -0.62 -8.52 30.23
C GLN A 138 -2.07 -8.02 30.20
N LYS A 139 -2.37 -6.88 30.82
CA LYS A 139 -3.71 -6.26 30.77
C LYS A 139 -4.12 -5.82 29.36
N ILE A 140 -3.17 -5.45 28.53
CA ILE A 140 -3.42 -5.07 27.11
C ILE A 140 -3.34 -6.26 26.15
N GLY A 141 -3.18 -7.50 26.69
CA GLY A 141 -3.20 -8.72 25.90
C GLY A 141 -1.84 -9.17 25.35
N LEU A 142 -0.72 -8.54 25.76
CA LEU A 142 0.61 -8.97 25.33
C LEU A 142 1.14 -10.14 26.18
N PRO A 143 1.51 -11.27 25.58
CA PRO A 143 2.12 -12.41 26.27
C PRO A 143 3.57 -12.09 26.65
N ALA A 144 3.76 -11.34 27.74
CA ALA A 144 5.07 -10.98 28.26
C ALA A 144 5.56 -11.97 29.33
N ALA A 145 6.84 -12.31 29.30
CA ALA A 145 7.54 -13.10 30.30
C ALA A 145 8.89 -12.47 30.66
N ILE A 146 9.44 -12.84 31.82
CA ILE A 146 10.79 -12.47 32.21
C ILE A 146 11.75 -13.52 31.69
N ASP A 147 12.72 -13.11 30.91
CA ASP A 147 13.82 -13.95 30.45
C ASP A 147 15.14 -13.18 30.60
N ALA A 148 16.15 -13.84 31.18
CA ALA A 148 17.47 -13.24 31.43
C ALA A 148 17.44 -11.82 32.08
N GLY A 149 16.47 -11.55 32.98
CA GLY A 149 16.36 -10.28 33.69
C GLY A 149 15.78 -9.12 32.81
N LYS A 150 15.17 -9.42 31.67
CA LYS A 150 14.44 -8.48 30.82
C LYS A 150 13.05 -9.00 30.54
N ILE A 151 12.13 -8.12 30.23
CA ILE A 151 10.80 -8.48 29.77
C ILE A 151 10.88 -8.83 28.30
N VAL A 152 10.43 -10.04 27.91
CA VAL A 152 10.43 -10.51 26.52
C VAL A 152 8.99 -10.80 26.10
N ILE A 153 8.59 -10.34 24.93
CA ILE A 153 7.32 -10.65 24.29
C ILE A 153 7.48 -11.97 23.53
N LYS A 154 6.63 -12.95 23.83
CA LYS A 154 6.75 -14.33 23.31
C LYS A 154 6.23 -14.53 21.90
N LYS A 155 5.22 -13.75 21.49
CA LYS A 155 4.56 -13.86 20.18
C LYS A 155 4.26 -12.49 19.62
N ASP A 156 4.31 -12.38 18.31
CA ASP A 156 3.76 -11.23 17.59
C ASP A 156 2.27 -11.12 17.93
N THR A 157 1.84 -9.98 18.39
CA THR A 157 0.46 -9.78 18.84
C THR A 157 -0.07 -8.47 18.26
N THR A 158 -1.20 -8.55 17.55
CA THR A 158 -1.94 -7.38 17.09
C THR A 158 -2.73 -6.83 18.27
N LEU A 159 -2.44 -5.60 18.69
CA LEU A 159 -3.13 -4.93 19.80
C LEU A 159 -4.41 -4.24 19.37
N VAL A 160 -4.40 -3.62 18.19
CA VAL A 160 -5.52 -2.88 17.62
C VAL A 160 -5.51 -3.11 16.12
N LYS A 161 -6.66 -3.41 15.52
CA LYS A 161 -6.81 -3.54 14.07
C LYS A 161 -7.02 -2.17 13.43
N GLU A 162 -6.78 -2.09 12.14
CA GLU A 162 -7.05 -0.90 11.34
C GLU A 162 -8.51 -0.44 11.53
N GLY A 163 -8.69 0.87 11.77
CA GLY A 163 -10.01 1.47 11.99
C GLY A 163 -10.61 1.29 13.39
N GLU A 164 -9.99 0.52 14.29
CA GLU A 164 -10.46 0.39 15.68
C GLU A 164 -9.96 1.54 16.57
N PRO A 165 -10.73 1.98 17.57
CA PRO A 165 -10.31 3.01 18.50
C PRO A 165 -9.25 2.48 19.48
N ILE A 166 -8.16 3.22 19.63
CA ILE A 166 -7.07 2.88 20.54
C ILE A 166 -7.50 3.15 21.97
N SER A 167 -7.43 2.13 22.82
CA SER A 167 -7.78 2.24 24.25
C SER A 167 -6.70 3.01 25.03
N GLY A 168 -7.08 3.68 26.11
CA GLY A 168 -6.17 4.47 26.96
C GLY A 168 -4.94 3.69 27.44
N PRO A 169 -5.08 2.45 27.99
CA PRO A 169 -3.94 1.63 28.40
C PRO A 169 -2.98 1.32 27.24
N VAL A 170 -3.50 1.03 26.04
CA VAL A 170 -2.68 0.76 24.86
C VAL A 170 -1.95 2.03 24.42
N ALA A 171 -2.64 3.17 24.34
CA ALA A 171 -2.05 4.46 23.98
C ALA A 171 -0.90 4.87 24.91
N ALA A 172 -1.00 4.55 26.23
CA ALA A 172 0.05 4.84 27.20
C ALA A 172 1.27 3.91 27.09
N MET A 173 1.07 2.68 26.60
CA MET A 173 2.14 1.68 26.48
C MET A 173 2.91 1.75 25.16
N LEU A 174 2.26 2.10 24.06
CA LEU A 174 2.87 2.19 22.73
C LEU A 174 4.14 3.06 22.71
N PRO A 175 4.15 4.28 23.27
CA PRO A 175 5.36 5.11 23.30
C PRO A 175 6.47 4.49 24.18
N LYS A 176 6.11 3.78 25.24
CA LYS A 176 7.08 3.09 26.09
C LYS A 176 7.76 1.93 25.35
N LEU A 177 7.07 1.30 24.38
CA LEU A 177 7.58 0.27 23.48
C LEU A 177 8.28 0.86 22.24
N GLU A 178 8.43 2.19 22.18
CA GLU A 178 8.99 2.93 21.04
C GLU A 178 8.17 2.74 19.74
N ILE A 179 6.90 2.35 19.87
CA ILE A 179 5.97 2.21 18.75
C ILE A 179 5.16 3.49 18.64
N LEU A 180 5.34 4.20 17.54
CA LEU A 180 4.64 5.44 17.24
C LEU A 180 3.74 5.21 16.01
N PRO A 181 2.50 4.72 16.18
CA PRO A 181 1.66 4.31 15.07
C PRO A 181 1.02 5.46 14.30
N MET A 182 0.98 6.64 14.91
CA MET A 182 0.40 7.80 14.26
C MET A 182 1.46 8.56 13.49
N VAL A 183 1.08 9.07 12.34
CA VAL A 183 1.90 10.02 11.58
C VAL A 183 1.24 11.38 11.69
N VAL A 184 1.97 12.36 12.17
CA VAL A 184 1.50 13.74 12.26
C VAL A 184 2.35 14.63 11.37
N GLY A 185 1.67 15.45 10.59
CA GLY A 185 2.31 16.36 9.67
C GLY A 185 1.29 17.28 9.02
N MET A 186 1.76 18.21 8.22
CA MET A 186 0.89 19.05 7.42
C MET A 186 0.42 18.26 6.20
N GLU A 187 -0.84 17.85 6.21
CA GLU A 187 -1.45 17.10 5.12
C GLU A 187 -2.08 18.06 4.11
N LEU A 188 -1.67 17.99 2.86
CA LEU A 188 -2.22 18.80 1.79
C LEU A 188 -3.54 18.18 1.33
N ARG A 189 -4.65 18.94 1.46
CA ARG A 189 -5.98 18.48 1.05
C ARG A 189 -6.29 18.82 -0.39
N SER A 190 -5.98 20.05 -0.78
CA SER A 190 -6.16 20.51 -2.16
C SER A 190 -5.20 21.65 -2.45
N ALA A 191 -4.80 21.76 -3.72
CA ALA A 191 -4.00 22.86 -4.24
C ALA A 191 -4.61 23.40 -5.51
N TYR A 192 -4.55 24.70 -5.69
CA TYR A 192 -4.94 25.42 -6.89
C TYR A 192 -3.69 25.90 -7.62
N GLU A 193 -3.63 25.70 -8.92
CA GLU A 193 -2.62 26.24 -9.82
C GLU A 193 -3.24 26.48 -11.21
N ASP A 194 -3.06 27.66 -11.77
CA ASP A 194 -3.45 28.03 -13.15
C ASP A 194 -4.87 27.60 -13.58
N GLY A 195 -5.86 27.77 -12.69
CA GLY A 195 -7.26 27.42 -13.00
C GLY A 195 -7.65 25.98 -12.68
N VAL A 196 -6.70 25.14 -12.23
CA VAL A 196 -6.96 23.74 -11.92
C VAL A 196 -6.84 23.49 -10.41
N ILE A 197 -7.76 22.70 -9.87
CA ILE A 197 -7.71 22.26 -8.48
C ILE A 197 -7.28 20.79 -8.43
N TYR A 198 -6.19 20.53 -7.73
CA TYR A 198 -5.64 19.20 -7.49
C TYR A 198 -6.08 18.73 -6.10
N GLY A 199 -6.83 17.63 -6.05
CA GLY A 199 -7.12 16.93 -4.81
C GLY A 199 -5.94 16.10 -4.31
N LYS A 200 -6.00 15.64 -3.07
CA LYS A 200 -4.98 14.76 -2.48
C LYS A 200 -4.68 13.54 -3.36
N ASP A 201 -5.71 12.86 -3.87
CA ASP A 201 -5.59 11.64 -4.66
C ASP A 201 -4.77 11.84 -5.95
N VAL A 202 -4.78 13.05 -6.52
CA VAL A 202 -4.01 13.39 -7.72
C VAL A 202 -2.57 13.75 -7.38
N LEU A 203 -2.34 14.31 -6.18
CA LEU A 203 -1.01 14.74 -5.74
C LEU A 203 -0.18 13.60 -5.15
N ASP A 204 -0.85 12.57 -4.60
CA ASP A 204 -0.25 11.36 -4.01
C ASP A 204 0.04 10.29 -5.07
N ILE A 205 0.74 10.69 -6.14
CA ILE A 205 1.14 9.76 -7.20
C ILE A 205 2.63 9.46 -7.06
N PRO A 206 3.03 8.19 -6.83
CA PRO A 206 4.43 7.78 -6.81
C PRO A 206 5.12 8.09 -8.14
N GLU A 207 6.42 8.43 -8.10
CA GLU A 207 7.19 8.77 -9.32
C GLU A 207 7.16 7.64 -10.36
N ASP A 208 7.18 6.39 -9.89
CA ASP A 208 7.21 5.21 -10.74
C ASP A 208 5.83 4.72 -11.21
N TYR A 209 4.75 5.40 -10.80
CA TYR A 209 3.38 4.98 -11.10
C TYR A 209 3.13 4.87 -12.62
N TYR A 210 3.41 5.94 -13.34
CA TYR A 210 3.19 5.97 -14.79
C TYR A 210 4.16 5.05 -15.54
N SER A 211 5.43 4.99 -15.14
CA SER A 211 6.42 4.10 -15.75
C SER A 211 6.02 2.62 -15.59
N THR A 212 5.54 2.25 -14.41
CA THR A 212 5.03 0.90 -14.13
C THR A 212 3.76 0.59 -14.92
N MET A 213 2.82 1.54 -15.00
CA MET A 213 1.61 1.37 -15.80
C MET A 213 1.92 1.20 -17.29
N PHE A 214 2.82 2.02 -17.86
CA PHE A 214 3.24 1.89 -19.25
C PHE A 214 3.95 0.55 -19.51
N ALA A 215 4.85 0.13 -18.62
CA ALA A 215 5.52 -1.17 -18.71
C ALA A 215 4.51 -2.33 -18.67
N THR A 216 3.54 -2.27 -17.76
CA THR A 216 2.47 -3.26 -17.65
C THR A 216 1.58 -3.28 -18.90
N ALA A 217 1.19 -2.13 -19.42
CA ALA A 217 0.39 -2.02 -20.64
C ALA A 217 1.13 -2.59 -21.85
N ALA A 218 2.42 -2.28 -22.01
CA ALA A 218 3.27 -2.81 -23.06
C ALA A 218 3.41 -4.33 -22.93
N HIS A 219 3.65 -4.85 -21.72
CA HIS A 219 3.72 -6.29 -21.47
C HIS A 219 2.39 -7.00 -21.81
N ASN A 220 1.26 -6.44 -21.41
CA ASN A 220 -0.06 -6.98 -21.72
C ASN A 220 -0.35 -6.97 -23.22
N ALA A 221 0.05 -5.92 -23.94
CA ALA A 221 -0.09 -5.85 -25.38
C ALA A 221 0.76 -6.93 -26.10
N LEU A 222 2.01 -7.14 -25.65
CA LEU A 222 2.86 -8.22 -26.15
C LEU A 222 2.26 -9.61 -25.85
N ALA A 223 1.81 -9.83 -24.62
CA ALA A 223 1.18 -11.09 -24.22
C ALA A 223 -0.08 -11.38 -25.07
N LEU A 224 -0.91 -10.38 -25.32
CA LEU A 224 -2.06 -10.49 -26.20
C LEU A 224 -1.64 -10.82 -27.64
N GLY A 225 -0.66 -10.10 -28.19
CA GLY A 225 -0.12 -10.36 -29.54
C GLY A 225 0.42 -11.79 -29.69
N VAL A 226 1.10 -12.30 -28.66
CA VAL A 226 1.60 -13.70 -28.65
C VAL A 226 0.45 -14.70 -28.50
N SER A 227 -0.60 -14.39 -27.73
CA SER A 227 -1.74 -15.29 -27.53
C SER A 227 -2.57 -15.48 -28.80
N ILE A 228 -2.83 -14.40 -29.55
CA ILE A 228 -3.57 -14.43 -30.82
C ILE A 228 -2.69 -14.74 -32.03
N ALA A 229 -1.40 -15.03 -31.80
CA ALA A 229 -0.40 -15.31 -32.85
C ALA A 229 -0.27 -14.18 -33.89
N PHE A 230 -0.39 -12.91 -33.47
CA PHE A 230 -0.25 -11.76 -34.36
C PHE A 230 1.22 -11.40 -34.58
N PRO A 231 1.78 -11.52 -35.80
CA PRO A 231 3.20 -11.29 -36.05
C PRO A 231 3.51 -9.80 -36.17
N THR A 232 4.32 -9.28 -35.27
CA THR A 232 4.93 -7.97 -35.30
C THR A 232 6.44 -8.09 -35.15
N LYS A 233 7.18 -6.99 -35.33
CA LYS A 233 8.64 -7.00 -35.13
C LYS A 233 9.03 -7.46 -33.71
N GLU A 234 8.19 -7.22 -32.73
CA GLU A 234 8.44 -7.51 -31.32
C GLU A 234 7.89 -8.89 -30.91
N THR A 235 6.78 -9.34 -31.52
CA THR A 235 6.14 -10.62 -31.19
C THR A 235 6.70 -11.81 -31.95
N ILE A 236 7.42 -11.60 -33.08
CA ILE A 236 7.90 -12.69 -33.94
C ILE A 236 8.86 -13.62 -33.20
N VAL A 237 9.79 -13.09 -32.41
CA VAL A 237 10.78 -13.91 -31.68
C VAL A 237 10.11 -14.77 -30.61
N PRO A 238 9.27 -14.22 -29.71
CA PRO A 238 8.54 -15.03 -28.73
C PRO A 238 7.55 -16.03 -29.40
N LEU A 239 6.94 -15.69 -30.54
CA LEU A 239 6.07 -16.61 -31.30
C LEU A 239 6.85 -17.81 -31.84
N ILE A 240 8.02 -17.59 -32.45
CA ILE A 240 8.88 -18.68 -32.93
C ILE A 240 9.35 -19.56 -31.75
N ALA A 241 9.76 -18.92 -30.65
CA ALA A 241 10.17 -19.66 -29.46
C ALA A 241 9.01 -20.46 -28.83
N LYS A 242 7.79 -19.94 -28.88
CA LYS A 242 6.57 -20.64 -28.45
C LYS A 242 6.28 -21.83 -29.36
N ALA A 243 6.26 -21.63 -30.68
CA ALA A 243 6.01 -22.67 -31.65
C ALA A 243 7.05 -23.82 -31.55
N PHE A 244 8.32 -23.47 -31.36
CA PHE A 244 9.37 -24.47 -31.13
C PHE A 244 9.14 -25.28 -29.86
N ARG A 245 8.80 -24.63 -28.74
CA ARG A 245 8.50 -25.35 -27.49
C ARG A 245 7.28 -26.24 -27.58
N GLU A 246 6.23 -25.79 -28.25
CA GLU A 246 5.00 -26.55 -28.45
C GLU A 246 5.24 -27.76 -29.40
N SER A 247 6.01 -27.59 -30.49
CA SER A 247 6.36 -28.67 -31.37
C SER A 247 7.24 -29.72 -30.68
N MET A 248 8.21 -29.29 -29.86
CA MET A 248 9.02 -30.18 -29.04
C MET A 248 8.18 -30.93 -28.01
N GLY A 249 7.26 -30.23 -27.33
CA GLY A 249 6.32 -30.86 -26.39
C GLY A 249 5.47 -31.94 -27.08
N LEU A 250 4.88 -31.60 -28.21
CA LEU A 250 4.08 -32.54 -29.01
C LEU A 250 4.89 -33.76 -29.47
N SER A 251 6.13 -33.56 -29.98
CA SER A 251 7.00 -34.65 -30.44
C SER A 251 7.39 -35.59 -29.29
N ILE A 252 7.60 -35.07 -28.08
CA ILE A 252 7.87 -35.88 -26.87
C ILE A 252 6.63 -36.65 -26.42
N GLU A 253 5.46 -36.04 -26.49
CA GLU A 253 4.20 -36.68 -26.09
C GLU A 253 3.78 -37.76 -27.10
N ALA A 254 3.91 -37.49 -28.37
CA ALA A 254 3.64 -38.44 -29.44
C ALA A 254 4.76 -39.48 -29.62
N ALA A 255 5.84 -39.45 -28.84
CA ALA A 255 7.01 -40.31 -28.90
C ALA A 255 7.64 -40.39 -30.31
N ILE A 256 7.65 -39.29 -31.07
CA ILE A 256 8.25 -39.20 -32.40
C ILE A 256 9.74 -38.86 -32.24
N PRO A 257 10.67 -39.78 -32.55
CA PRO A 257 12.10 -39.55 -32.40
C PRO A 257 12.64 -38.58 -33.45
N THR A 258 13.26 -37.49 -33.03
CA THR A 258 14.00 -36.54 -33.85
C THR A 258 15.41 -36.36 -33.31
N LYS A 259 16.33 -35.85 -34.13
CA LYS A 259 17.71 -35.61 -33.67
C LYS A 259 17.80 -34.68 -32.47
N GLU A 260 16.82 -33.80 -32.28
CA GLU A 260 16.81 -32.78 -31.25
C GLU A 260 16.11 -33.19 -29.96
N ASN A 261 15.22 -34.22 -30.03
CA ASN A 261 14.43 -34.63 -28.86
C ASN A 261 14.76 -36.02 -28.32
N ILE A 262 15.66 -36.81 -29.02
CA ILE A 262 15.98 -38.18 -28.65
C ILE A 262 16.48 -38.28 -27.19
N ASP A 263 17.34 -37.37 -26.76
CA ASP A 263 17.87 -37.36 -25.40
C ASP A 263 16.76 -37.16 -24.37
N ARG A 264 15.80 -36.28 -24.67
CA ARG A 264 14.64 -36.02 -23.79
C ARG A 264 13.65 -37.19 -23.76
N LEU A 265 13.46 -37.87 -24.88
CA LEU A 265 12.63 -39.09 -24.96
C LEU A 265 13.25 -40.22 -24.16
N LEU A 266 14.57 -40.41 -24.24
CA LEU A 266 15.29 -41.39 -23.42
C LEU A 266 15.20 -41.07 -21.94
N ALA A 267 15.40 -39.80 -21.56
CA ALA A 267 15.26 -39.37 -20.18
C ALA A 267 13.82 -39.55 -19.65
N LYS A 268 12.78 -39.27 -20.47
CA LYS A 268 11.37 -39.53 -20.12
C LYS A 268 11.11 -41.03 -19.92
N ALA A 269 11.63 -41.87 -20.81
CA ALA A 269 11.50 -43.34 -20.73
C ALA A 269 12.20 -43.88 -19.47
N ASP A 270 13.43 -43.44 -19.20
CA ASP A 270 14.15 -43.81 -17.96
C ASP A 270 13.39 -43.39 -16.70
N ALA A 271 12.87 -42.16 -16.66
CA ALA A 271 12.08 -41.67 -15.53
C ALA A 271 10.78 -42.47 -15.33
N GLN A 272 10.10 -42.85 -16.41
CA GLN A 272 8.90 -43.68 -16.37
C GLN A 272 9.21 -45.11 -15.90
N MET A 273 10.33 -45.69 -16.37
CA MET A 273 10.82 -47.00 -15.93
C MET A 273 11.09 -46.99 -14.41
N LEU A 274 11.80 -45.95 -13.90
CA LEU A 274 12.11 -45.83 -12.48
C LEU A 274 10.84 -45.60 -11.63
N ALA A 275 9.89 -44.80 -12.12
CA ALA A 275 8.62 -44.62 -11.46
C ALA A 275 7.80 -45.91 -11.39
N LEU A 276 7.77 -46.69 -12.49
CA LEU A 276 7.07 -47.98 -12.51
C LEU A 276 7.75 -48.99 -11.57
N ALA A 277 9.08 -49.06 -11.58
CA ALA A 277 9.82 -49.93 -10.67
C ALA A 277 9.55 -49.60 -9.19
N SER A 278 9.51 -48.31 -8.87
CA SER A 278 9.19 -47.88 -7.49
C SER A 278 7.76 -48.24 -7.10
N ALA A 279 6.78 -48.09 -8.02
CA ALA A 279 5.38 -48.40 -7.78
C ALA A 279 5.08 -49.90 -7.66
N THR A 280 5.81 -50.73 -8.39
CA THR A 280 5.64 -52.22 -8.41
C THR A 280 6.52 -52.91 -7.37
N GLY A 281 7.44 -52.22 -6.72
CA GLY A 281 8.40 -52.79 -5.77
C GLY A 281 9.44 -53.69 -6.45
N TYR A 282 9.56 -53.64 -7.78
CA TYR A 282 10.55 -54.41 -8.53
C TYR A 282 11.92 -53.71 -8.43
N THR A 283 12.89 -54.38 -7.78
CA THR A 283 14.26 -53.90 -7.64
C THR A 283 15.24 -54.86 -8.22
N SER A 284 16.00 -54.45 -9.24
CA SER A 284 17.26 -55.08 -9.65
C SER A 284 18.42 -54.21 -9.11
N ASP A 285 19.61 -54.80 -9.01
CA ASP A 285 20.79 -54.08 -8.49
C ASP A 285 21.08 -52.79 -9.28
N GLU A 286 20.86 -52.79 -10.58
CA GLU A 286 21.02 -51.62 -11.45
C GLU A 286 19.95 -50.55 -11.22
N ILE A 287 18.69 -50.95 -11.00
CA ILE A 287 17.59 -50.03 -10.72
C ILE A 287 17.76 -49.42 -9.32
N ALA A 288 18.19 -50.20 -8.33
CA ALA A 288 18.47 -49.71 -6.99
C ALA A 288 19.61 -48.68 -7.00
N ALA A 289 20.68 -48.90 -7.77
CA ALA A 289 21.77 -47.96 -7.94
C ALA A 289 21.31 -46.64 -8.61
N ARG A 290 20.45 -46.75 -9.63
CA ARG A 290 19.91 -45.57 -10.34
C ARG A 290 18.89 -44.81 -9.49
N LEU A 291 18.05 -45.47 -8.71
CA LEU A 291 17.12 -44.84 -7.76
C LEU A 291 17.89 -44.08 -6.67
N SER A 292 18.97 -44.64 -6.16
CA SER A 292 19.80 -43.95 -5.16
C SER A 292 20.53 -42.74 -5.77
N SER A 293 21.04 -42.86 -7.00
CA SER A 293 21.66 -41.72 -7.70
C SER A 293 20.65 -40.63 -8.10
N ALA A 294 19.44 -41.00 -8.49
CA ALA A 294 18.37 -40.05 -8.81
C ALA A 294 17.86 -39.31 -7.52
N ALA A 295 17.79 -40.02 -6.38
CA ALA A 295 17.48 -39.41 -5.09
C ALA A 295 18.57 -38.44 -4.60
N ALA A 296 19.85 -38.74 -4.93
CA ALA A 296 20.97 -37.87 -4.61
C ALA A 296 21.09 -36.64 -5.56
N ALA A 297 20.61 -36.79 -6.78
CA ALA A 297 20.61 -35.74 -7.82
C ALA A 297 19.36 -34.86 -7.82
N ALA A 298 18.33 -35.20 -7.04
CA ALA A 298 17.19 -34.30 -6.81
C ALA A 298 17.73 -33.06 -6.12
N PRO A 299 17.65 -31.86 -6.75
CA PRO A 299 17.99 -30.63 -6.06
C PRO A 299 17.09 -30.60 -4.81
N SER A 300 17.70 -30.50 -3.63
CA SER A 300 16.97 -30.21 -2.41
C SER A 300 16.14 -28.96 -2.71
N ALA A 301 14.85 -29.13 -2.93
CA ALA A 301 13.95 -28.02 -3.04
C ALA A 301 14.22 -27.15 -1.81
N PRO A 302 14.46 -25.84 -1.94
CA PRO A 302 14.51 -24.98 -0.80
C PRO A 302 13.21 -25.26 -0.04
N ALA A 303 13.34 -25.60 1.24
CA ALA A 303 12.22 -25.88 2.12
C ALA A 303 11.16 -24.82 1.84
N ALA A 304 10.07 -25.25 1.24
CA ALA A 304 8.93 -24.38 1.02
C ALA A 304 8.63 -23.75 2.38
N ALA A 305 8.80 -22.44 2.46
CA ALA A 305 8.27 -21.68 3.56
C ALA A 305 6.82 -22.15 3.72
N ALA A 306 6.49 -22.62 4.91
CA ALA A 306 5.20 -23.16 5.24
C ALA A 306 4.12 -22.27 4.64
N ALA A 307 3.36 -22.81 3.69
CA ALA A 307 2.13 -22.18 3.25
C ALA A 307 1.27 -21.95 4.51
N PRO A 308 0.64 -20.79 4.65
CA PRO A 308 -0.35 -20.59 5.67
C PRO A 308 -1.38 -21.71 5.54
N ALA A 309 -1.72 -22.36 6.65
CA ALA A 309 -2.76 -23.35 6.71
C ALA A 309 -4.01 -22.79 5.99
N GLU A 310 -4.48 -23.47 4.98
CA GLU A 310 -5.81 -23.25 4.43
C GLU A 310 -6.81 -23.44 5.57
N GLU A 311 -7.35 -22.35 6.06
CA GLU A 311 -8.57 -22.34 6.83
C GLU A 311 -9.64 -22.90 5.89
N LYS A 312 -10.12 -24.11 6.18
CA LYS A 312 -11.31 -24.65 5.57
C LYS A 312 -12.45 -23.68 5.87
N VAL A 313 -12.75 -22.83 4.93
CA VAL A 313 -14.06 -22.19 4.83
C VAL A 313 -15.01 -23.33 4.50
N GLU A 314 -15.88 -23.74 5.45
CA GLU A 314 -17.07 -24.49 5.16
C GLU A 314 -17.92 -23.62 4.23
N GLU A 315 -17.93 -23.93 2.93
CA GLU A 315 -18.94 -23.48 2.02
C GLU A 315 -20.27 -24.08 2.50
N GLU A 316 -21.08 -23.29 3.19
CA GLU A 316 -22.53 -23.51 3.23
C GLU A 316 -23.00 -23.32 1.77
N GLU A 317 -23.29 -24.43 1.09
CA GLU A 317 -24.06 -24.44 -0.14
C GLU A 317 -25.47 -23.91 0.17
N GLU A 318 -25.67 -22.60 0.01
CA GLU A 318 -27.03 -22.06 -0.18
C GLU A 318 -27.49 -22.56 -1.56
N GLU A 319 -28.42 -23.55 -1.54
CA GLU A 319 -29.23 -23.94 -2.70
C GLU A 319 -30.03 -22.72 -3.16
N VAL A 320 -29.48 -21.97 -4.11
CA VAL A 320 -30.22 -20.93 -4.81
C VAL A 320 -31.25 -21.62 -5.70
N SER A 321 -32.53 -21.44 -5.40
CA SER A 321 -33.61 -22.06 -6.14
C SER A 321 -33.59 -21.63 -7.62
N GLU A 322 -33.90 -22.57 -8.53
CA GLU A 322 -33.96 -22.33 -9.99
C GLU A 322 -34.85 -21.14 -10.38
N GLU A 323 -35.72 -20.70 -9.51
CA GLU A 323 -36.65 -19.59 -9.70
C GLU A 323 -35.99 -18.21 -9.59
N GLU A 324 -34.95 -18.06 -8.74
CA GLU A 324 -34.16 -16.81 -8.64
C GLU A 324 -33.16 -16.65 -9.81
N ALA A 325 -32.64 -17.74 -10.35
CA ALA A 325 -31.78 -17.71 -11.52
C ALA A 325 -32.54 -17.30 -12.80
N ALA A 326 -33.79 -17.69 -12.90
CA ALA A 326 -34.68 -17.31 -14.02
C ALA A 326 -35.11 -15.83 -13.98
N ALA A 327 -35.30 -15.27 -12.78
CA ALA A 327 -35.62 -13.85 -12.60
C ALA A 327 -34.46 -12.91 -12.96
N GLY A 328 -33.18 -13.32 -12.68
CA GLY A 328 -32.00 -12.57 -13.03
C GLY A 328 -31.75 -12.48 -14.55
N LEU A 329 -32.08 -13.54 -15.30
CA LEU A 329 -31.93 -13.57 -16.76
C LEU A 329 -32.96 -12.72 -17.49
N SER A 330 -34.20 -12.65 -16.98
CA SER A 330 -35.26 -11.84 -17.60
C SER A 330 -35.04 -10.33 -17.46
N ALA A 331 -34.27 -9.87 -16.43
CA ALA A 331 -33.95 -8.48 -16.24
C ALA A 331 -32.82 -7.98 -17.17
N LEU A 332 -32.08 -8.90 -17.82
CA LEU A 332 -30.95 -8.54 -18.69
C LEU A 332 -31.32 -8.42 -20.18
N PHE A 333 -32.50 -8.97 -20.59
CA PHE A 333 -32.95 -9.06 -22.00
C PHE A 333 -34.35 -8.46 -22.26
N GLY A 334 -34.93 -7.78 -21.29
CA GLY A 334 -36.19 -7.05 -21.46
C GLY A 334 -36.01 -5.57 -21.77
#